data_75dfe3aa8f31161381e0a604ae81a091
#
_entry.id   75dfe3aa8f31161381e0a604ae81a091
#
_cell.length_a   1.000
_cell.length_b   1.000
_cell.length_c   1.000
_cell.angle_alpha   90.00
_cell.angle_beta   90.00
_cell.angle_gamma   90.00
#
_symmetry.space_group_name_H-M   'P 1'
#
loop_
_entity.id
_entity.type
_entity.pdbx_description
1 polymer ?
#
loop_
_entity_poly.entity_id
_entity_poly.type
_entity_poly.pdbx_seq_one_letter_code
_entity_poly.pdbx_strand_id
1 'polypeptide(L)'
;MAGVATVIGLLMAGGRDVQPAVLIFFAVFLVTGAGNAVNDYFDREIDAVNRPDRPVPSGRVTPNQALIWAYALFAAGCILAGLLNWFCLVIAVANSALLYLYARNLKTTLLMGNICVAYLTGSTFLFGGAVFGYAGMTAVLIPFGLSSLATMSREIMKDVEDMEGDSHAGARTLPIVAGEKLSGVVAAIFALVAVFLSYQPGYGTTYLVIVVLADAFLVGSVWKIVKKDASGSQRALKLGMAVALLAFLAVALRHTFI
;
A
#
# COMPACT_ATOMS: atom_id res chain seq x y z
N MET A 1 5.25 5.80 -5.84
CA MET A 1 5.62 4.44 -5.41
C MET A 1 4.65 3.38 -5.95
N ALA A 2 3.34 3.51 -5.80
CA ALA A 2 2.36 2.51 -6.27
C ALA A 2 2.54 2.15 -7.76
N GLY A 3 2.60 3.14 -8.66
CA GLY A 3 2.83 2.89 -10.09
C GLY A 3 4.14 2.15 -10.39
N VAL A 4 5.22 2.44 -9.64
CA VAL A 4 6.51 1.72 -9.78
C VAL A 4 6.36 0.26 -9.37
N ALA A 5 5.72 -0.02 -8.23
CA ALA A 5 5.46 -1.39 -7.77
C ALA A 5 4.62 -2.18 -8.80
N THR A 6 3.64 -1.51 -9.42
CA THR A 6 2.82 -2.12 -10.47
C THR A 6 3.63 -2.49 -11.71
N VAL A 7 4.53 -1.60 -12.16
CA VAL A 7 5.43 -1.91 -13.28
C VAL A 7 6.40 -3.03 -12.93
N ILE A 8 6.92 -3.07 -11.70
CA ILE A 8 7.74 -4.21 -11.23
C ILE A 8 6.93 -5.50 -11.27
N GLY A 9 5.67 -5.49 -10.83
CA GLY A 9 4.78 -6.65 -10.93
C GLY A 9 4.60 -7.14 -12.39
N LEU A 10 4.39 -6.21 -13.33
CA LEU A 10 4.33 -6.52 -14.77
C LEU A 10 5.62 -7.21 -15.25
N LEU A 11 6.78 -6.62 -14.93
CA LEU A 11 8.08 -7.15 -15.33
C LEU A 11 8.35 -8.54 -14.72
N MET A 12 8.01 -8.76 -13.45
CA MET A 12 8.12 -10.06 -12.79
C MET A 12 7.21 -11.13 -13.40
N ALA A 13 6.04 -10.71 -13.91
CA ALA A 13 5.13 -11.58 -14.65
C ALA A 13 5.55 -11.85 -16.11
N GLY A 14 6.70 -11.33 -16.54
CA GLY A 14 7.25 -11.54 -17.88
C GLY A 14 6.95 -10.43 -18.90
N GLY A 15 6.28 -9.33 -18.49
CA GLY A 15 5.97 -8.21 -19.38
C GLY A 15 7.20 -7.42 -19.80
N ARG A 16 7.23 -7.02 -21.07
CA ARG A 16 8.33 -6.22 -21.66
C ARG A 16 7.81 -5.07 -22.52
N ASP A 17 6.55 -5.08 -22.84
CA ASP A 17 5.95 -4.08 -23.71
C ASP A 17 5.73 -2.77 -22.96
N VAL A 18 6.11 -1.69 -23.62
CA VAL A 18 5.98 -0.33 -23.06
C VAL A 18 4.52 0.09 -22.92
N GLN A 19 3.66 -0.29 -23.86
CA GLN A 19 2.26 0.12 -23.86
C GLN A 19 1.50 -0.35 -22.61
N PRO A 20 1.51 -1.64 -22.24
CA PRO A 20 0.90 -2.08 -20.98
C PRO A 20 1.53 -1.41 -19.76
N ALA A 21 2.86 -1.23 -19.72
CA ALA A 21 3.55 -0.58 -18.61
C ALA A 21 3.07 0.86 -18.39
N VAL A 22 2.88 1.63 -19.45
CA VAL A 22 2.34 2.99 -19.40
C VAL A 22 0.89 2.99 -18.93
N LEU A 23 0.06 2.10 -19.49
CA LEU A 23 -1.37 2.03 -19.14
C LEU A 23 -1.58 1.68 -17.66
N ILE A 24 -0.88 0.65 -17.13
CA ILE A 24 -1.00 0.28 -15.71
C ILE A 24 -0.46 1.36 -14.78
N PHE A 25 0.64 2.02 -15.17
CA PHE A 25 1.20 3.10 -14.38
C PHE A 25 0.18 4.24 -14.21
N PHE A 26 -0.40 4.71 -15.32
CA PHE A 26 -1.37 5.79 -15.27
C PHE A 26 -2.70 5.35 -14.64
N ALA A 27 -3.16 4.11 -14.85
CA ALA A 27 -4.35 3.59 -14.18
C ALA A 27 -4.19 3.65 -12.65
N VAL A 28 -3.07 3.14 -12.12
CA VAL A 28 -2.78 3.20 -10.66
C VAL A 28 -2.59 4.63 -10.18
N PHE A 29 -1.92 5.48 -10.97
CA PHE A 29 -1.73 6.89 -10.63
C PHE A 29 -3.07 7.62 -10.48
N LEU A 30 -3.99 7.42 -11.42
CA LEU A 30 -5.32 8.03 -11.40
C LEU A 30 -6.18 7.49 -10.24
N VAL A 31 -6.21 6.17 -10.04
CA VAL A 31 -6.97 5.54 -8.94
C VAL A 31 -6.43 6.00 -7.57
N THR A 32 -5.09 6.08 -7.41
CA THR A 32 -4.49 6.58 -6.17
C THR A 32 -4.79 8.06 -5.95
N GLY A 33 -4.72 8.88 -7.01
CA GLY A 33 -5.09 10.29 -6.97
C GLY A 33 -6.56 10.49 -6.60
N ALA A 34 -7.45 9.65 -7.14
CA ALA A 34 -8.86 9.63 -6.78
C ALA A 34 -9.07 9.30 -5.28
N GLY A 35 -8.35 8.30 -4.77
CA GLY A 35 -8.38 7.95 -3.36
C GLY A 35 -7.97 9.10 -2.44
N ASN A 36 -6.93 9.86 -2.82
CA ASN A 36 -6.52 11.05 -2.08
C ASN A 36 -7.60 12.15 -2.11
N ALA A 37 -8.23 12.39 -3.26
CA ALA A 37 -9.29 13.38 -3.38
C ALA A 37 -10.55 13.00 -2.56
N VAL A 38 -10.91 11.71 -2.53
CA VAL A 38 -11.98 11.21 -1.64
C VAL A 38 -11.60 11.39 -0.18
N ASN A 39 -10.36 11.13 0.19
CA ASN A 39 -9.88 11.35 1.56
C ASN A 39 -9.99 12.84 1.95
N ASP A 40 -9.54 13.76 1.09
CA ASP A 40 -9.64 15.20 1.35
C ASP A 40 -11.10 15.66 1.50
N TYR A 41 -12.04 15.03 0.78
CA TYR A 41 -13.47 15.29 0.93
C TYR A 41 -13.99 14.87 2.31
N PHE A 42 -13.70 13.64 2.76
CA PHE A 42 -14.20 13.13 4.03
C PHE A 42 -13.47 13.72 5.23
N ASP A 43 -12.19 14.06 5.10
CA ASP A 43 -11.36 14.61 6.19
C ASP A 43 -11.41 16.13 6.31
N ARG A 44 -12.19 16.84 5.50
CA ARG A 44 -12.19 18.30 5.40
C ARG A 44 -12.34 19.03 6.74
N GLU A 45 -13.14 18.50 7.67
CA GLU A 45 -13.37 19.12 8.98
C GLU A 45 -12.17 18.91 9.92
N ILE A 46 -11.60 17.72 9.93
CA ILE A 46 -10.39 17.40 10.70
C ILE A 46 -9.18 18.13 10.12
N ASP A 47 -9.07 18.15 8.79
CA ASP A 47 -7.98 18.85 8.10
C ASP A 47 -8.05 20.38 8.25
N ALA A 48 -9.24 20.96 8.43
CA ALA A 48 -9.36 22.39 8.72
C ALA A 48 -8.64 22.79 10.04
N VAL A 49 -8.54 21.86 10.99
CA VAL A 49 -7.80 22.07 12.24
C VAL A 49 -6.33 21.68 12.12
N ASN A 50 -6.07 20.50 11.57
CA ASN A 50 -4.72 19.90 11.60
C ASN A 50 -3.83 20.32 10.42
N ARG A 51 -4.42 20.66 9.26
CA ARG A 51 -3.73 20.93 7.98
C ARG A 51 -4.51 21.97 7.16
N PRO A 52 -4.65 23.22 7.66
CA PRO A 52 -5.47 24.25 7.03
C PRO A 52 -5.04 24.63 5.61
N ASP A 53 -3.78 24.35 5.27
CA ASP A 53 -3.22 24.62 3.92
C ASP A 53 -3.61 23.58 2.86
N ARG A 54 -4.31 22.49 3.22
CA ARG A 54 -4.78 21.53 2.23
C ARG A 54 -5.80 22.15 1.26
N PRO A 55 -5.93 21.62 0.03
CA PRO A 55 -6.77 22.23 -1.02
C PRO A 55 -8.22 22.49 -0.60
N VAL A 56 -8.85 21.56 0.11
CA VAL A 56 -10.26 21.69 0.52
C VAL A 56 -10.41 22.64 1.72
N PRO A 57 -9.68 22.47 2.85
CA PRO A 57 -9.74 23.40 3.97
C PRO A 57 -9.39 24.85 3.63
N SER A 58 -8.39 25.05 2.77
CA SER A 58 -7.97 26.40 2.34
C SER A 58 -8.95 27.09 1.38
N GLY A 59 -10.02 26.38 0.93
CA GLY A 59 -10.99 26.91 -0.02
C GLY A 59 -10.52 26.95 -1.48
N ARG A 60 -9.31 26.48 -1.79
CA ARG A 60 -8.79 26.40 -3.18
C ARG A 60 -9.60 25.42 -4.04
N VAL A 61 -10.19 24.40 -3.42
CA VAL A 61 -11.06 23.42 -4.04
C VAL A 61 -12.29 23.24 -3.16
N THR A 62 -13.49 23.32 -3.73
CA THR A 62 -14.71 23.03 -2.95
C THR A 62 -14.83 21.52 -2.69
N PRO A 63 -15.50 21.09 -1.58
CA PRO A 63 -15.72 19.67 -1.32
C PRO A 63 -16.39 18.94 -2.49
N ASN A 64 -17.37 19.55 -3.13
CA ASN A 64 -18.05 18.96 -4.29
C ASN A 64 -17.11 18.80 -5.49
N GLN A 65 -16.24 19.77 -5.74
CA GLN A 65 -15.23 19.66 -6.80
C GLN A 65 -14.27 18.50 -6.51
N ALA A 66 -13.79 18.35 -5.26
CA ALA A 66 -12.92 17.24 -4.88
C ALA A 66 -13.58 15.88 -5.15
N LEU A 67 -14.88 15.75 -4.82
CA LEU A 67 -15.63 14.51 -5.06
C LEU A 67 -15.88 14.25 -6.56
N ILE A 68 -16.20 15.26 -7.35
CA ILE A 68 -16.37 15.15 -8.80
C ILE A 68 -15.05 14.70 -9.45
N TRP A 69 -13.94 15.33 -9.09
CA TRP A 69 -12.62 14.94 -9.58
C TRP A 69 -12.26 13.51 -9.17
N ALA A 70 -12.57 13.11 -7.93
CA ALA A 70 -12.34 11.74 -7.48
C ALA A 70 -13.07 10.71 -8.36
N TYR A 71 -14.36 10.92 -8.63
CA TYR A 71 -15.12 10.01 -9.50
C TYR A 71 -14.62 10.02 -10.95
N ALA A 72 -14.25 11.16 -11.49
CA ALA A 72 -13.67 11.26 -12.84
C ALA A 72 -12.34 10.50 -12.94
N LEU A 73 -11.47 10.62 -11.93
CA LEU A 73 -10.19 9.92 -11.87
C LEU A 73 -10.37 8.41 -11.67
N PHE A 74 -11.32 7.95 -10.82
CA PHE A 74 -11.66 6.53 -10.70
C PHE A 74 -12.16 5.97 -12.03
N ALA A 75 -13.09 6.66 -12.70
CA ALA A 75 -13.60 6.22 -13.99
C ALA A 75 -12.48 6.14 -15.04
N ALA A 76 -11.65 7.17 -15.16
CA ALA A 76 -10.52 7.17 -16.09
C ALA A 76 -9.53 6.05 -15.80
N GLY A 77 -9.17 5.81 -14.53
CA GLY A 77 -8.29 4.71 -14.13
C GLY A 77 -8.89 3.34 -14.45
N CYS A 78 -10.19 3.13 -14.22
CA CYS A 78 -10.89 1.90 -14.58
C CYS A 78 -10.98 1.71 -16.10
N ILE A 79 -11.18 2.79 -16.88
CA ILE A 79 -11.16 2.72 -18.34
C ILE A 79 -9.79 2.27 -18.85
N LEU A 80 -8.70 2.87 -18.35
CA LEU A 80 -7.33 2.45 -18.71
C LEU A 80 -7.06 0.99 -18.35
N ALA A 81 -7.53 0.53 -17.19
CA ALA A 81 -7.43 -0.87 -16.79
C ALA A 81 -8.22 -1.80 -17.71
N GLY A 82 -9.44 -1.38 -18.11
CA GLY A 82 -10.30 -2.14 -19.03
C GLY A 82 -9.74 -2.27 -20.45
N LEU A 83 -8.94 -1.29 -20.91
CA LEU A 83 -8.24 -1.37 -22.19
C LEU A 83 -7.16 -2.48 -22.22
N LEU A 84 -6.70 -2.95 -21.05
CA LEU A 84 -5.76 -4.07 -20.96
C LEU A 84 -6.49 -5.41 -21.01
N ASN A 85 -7.31 -5.68 -20.01
CA ASN A 85 -8.15 -6.87 -19.96
C ASN A 85 -9.15 -6.80 -18.78
N TRP A 86 -10.00 -7.80 -18.72
CA TRP A 86 -11.01 -7.98 -17.66
C TRP A 86 -10.42 -8.10 -16.24
N PHE A 87 -9.29 -8.82 -16.03
CA PHE A 87 -8.68 -8.97 -14.71
C PHE A 87 -8.20 -7.62 -14.17
N CYS A 88 -7.56 -6.81 -15.01
CA CYS A 88 -7.15 -5.45 -14.67
C CYS A 88 -8.36 -4.58 -14.31
N LEU A 89 -9.44 -4.65 -15.09
CA LEU A 89 -10.66 -3.90 -14.82
C LEU A 89 -11.25 -4.26 -13.45
N VAL A 90 -11.39 -5.54 -13.14
CA VAL A 90 -11.96 -6.00 -11.86
C VAL A 90 -11.13 -5.52 -10.68
N ILE A 91 -9.80 -5.61 -10.75
CA ILE A 91 -8.91 -5.13 -9.68
C ILE A 91 -9.03 -3.61 -9.53
N ALA A 92 -9.05 -2.85 -10.64
CA ALA A 92 -9.18 -1.40 -10.59
C ALA A 92 -10.51 -0.95 -9.96
N VAL A 93 -11.63 -1.59 -10.32
CA VAL A 93 -12.95 -1.31 -9.76
C VAL A 93 -13.00 -1.69 -8.26
N ALA A 94 -12.49 -2.87 -7.90
CA ALA A 94 -12.44 -3.31 -6.50
C ALA A 94 -11.58 -2.36 -5.64
N ASN A 95 -10.40 -1.98 -6.12
CA ASN A 95 -9.51 -1.05 -5.41
C ASN A 95 -10.12 0.35 -5.30
N SER A 96 -10.82 0.84 -6.32
CA SER A 96 -11.55 2.12 -6.28
C SER A 96 -12.66 2.10 -5.22
N ALA A 97 -13.43 1.02 -5.17
CA ALA A 97 -14.46 0.83 -4.14
C ALA A 97 -13.85 0.76 -2.73
N LEU A 98 -12.74 0.02 -2.56
CA LEU A 98 -12.05 -0.08 -1.28
C LEU A 98 -11.45 1.25 -0.82
N LEU A 99 -10.86 2.05 -1.72
CA LEU A 99 -10.36 3.39 -1.40
C LEU A 99 -11.48 4.32 -0.94
N TYR A 100 -12.64 4.27 -1.61
CA TYR A 100 -13.81 5.04 -1.19
C TYR A 100 -14.33 4.60 0.18
N LEU A 101 -14.49 3.30 0.41
CA LEU A 101 -14.94 2.73 1.69
C LEU A 101 -13.94 3.02 2.82
N TYR A 102 -12.64 2.94 2.53
CA TYR A 102 -11.59 3.29 3.47
C TYR A 102 -11.72 4.75 3.94
N ALA A 103 -11.79 5.68 3.00
CA ALA A 103 -11.90 7.10 3.30
C ALA A 103 -13.17 7.44 4.08
N ARG A 104 -14.29 6.77 3.75
CA ARG A 104 -15.58 7.02 4.37
C ARG A 104 -15.72 6.42 5.76
N ASN A 105 -15.32 5.14 5.94
CA ASN A 105 -15.71 4.37 7.13
C ASN A 105 -14.58 3.52 7.74
N LEU A 106 -13.70 2.90 6.92
CA LEU A 106 -12.84 1.82 7.43
C LEU A 106 -11.66 2.33 8.26
N LYS A 107 -11.16 3.53 7.99
CA LYS A 107 -9.98 4.09 8.65
C LYS A 107 -10.12 4.26 10.17
N THR A 108 -11.36 4.34 10.67
CA THR A 108 -11.66 4.51 12.10
C THR A 108 -12.05 3.20 12.80
N THR A 109 -11.93 2.06 12.09
CA THR A 109 -12.38 0.75 12.59
C THR A 109 -11.23 -0.14 13.02
N LEU A 110 -11.55 -1.09 13.90
CA LEU A 110 -10.61 -2.10 14.38
C LEU A 110 -10.04 -2.93 13.20
N LEU A 111 -8.77 -2.76 12.89
CA LEU A 111 -8.02 -3.51 11.88
C LEU A 111 -8.53 -3.47 10.42
N MET A 112 -9.82 -3.17 10.17
CA MET A 112 -10.35 -3.21 8.80
C MET A 112 -9.69 -2.16 7.90
N GLY A 113 -9.37 -0.97 8.47
CA GLY A 113 -8.59 0.05 7.77
C GLY A 113 -7.19 -0.44 7.43
N ASN A 114 -6.49 -1.06 8.39
CA ASN A 114 -5.14 -1.59 8.21
C ASN A 114 -5.10 -2.72 7.16
N ILE A 115 -6.08 -3.65 7.21
CA ILE A 115 -6.23 -4.71 6.21
C ILE A 115 -6.49 -4.11 4.82
N CYS A 116 -7.35 -3.10 4.72
CA CYS A 116 -7.65 -2.43 3.47
C CYS A 116 -6.39 -1.79 2.87
N VAL A 117 -5.61 -1.02 3.64
CA VAL A 117 -4.37 -0.38 3.18
C VAL A 117 -3.30 -1.42 2.84
N ALA A 118 -3.18 -2.48 3.63
CA ALA A 118 -2.26 -3.58 3.38
C ALA A 118 -2.58 -4.29 2.06
N TYR A 119 -3.85 -4.63 1.83
CA TYR A 119 -4.30 -5.19 0.56
C TYR A 119 -4.05 -4.23 -0.61
N LEU A 120 -4.47 -2.97 -0.51
CA LEU A 120 -4.30 -1.97 -1.57
C LEU A 120 -2.82 -1.79 -1.96
N THR A 121 -1.92 -1.80 -0.98
CA THR A 121 -0.47 -1.69 -1.23
C THR A 121 0.05 -2.93 -1.95
N GLY A 122 -0.27 -4.13 -1.48
CA GLY A 122 0.12 -5.38 -2.13
C GLY A 122 -0.52 -5.54 -3.51
N SER A 123 -1.78 -5.18 -3.67
CA SER A 123 -2.54 -5.31 -4.92
C SER A 123 -1.93 -4.56 -6.10
N THR A 124 -1.01 -3.62 -5.86
CA THR A 124 -0.23 -2.99 -6.93
C THR A 124 0.58 -4.01 -7.73
N PHE A 125 1.16 -5.03 -7.07
CA PHE A 125 1.84 -6.12 -7.76
C PHE A 125 0.84 -7.02 -8.49
N LEU A 126 -0.29 -7.38 -7.86
CA LEU A 126 -1.34 -8.18 -8.51
C LEU A 126 -1.87 -7.50 -9.78
N PHE A 127 -2.04 -6.18 -9.74
CA PHE A 127 -2.49 -5.40 -10.90
C PHE A 127 -1.47 -5.46 -12.04
N GLY A 128 -0.17 -5.37 -11.74
CA GLY A 128 0.89 -5.57 -12.73
C GLY A 128 0.86 -6.97 -13.35
N GLY A 129 0.75 -8.01 -12.52
CA GLY A 129 0.63 -9.40 -12.98
C GLY A 129 -0.66 -9.67 -13.76
N ALA A 130 -1.77 -9.01 -13.41
CA ALA A 130 -3.07 -9.19 -14.03
C ALA A 130 -3.11 -8.89 -15.54
N VAL A 131 -2.12 -8.18 -16.07
CA VAL A 131 -1.95 -7.98 -17.53
C VAL A 131 -1.86 -9.32 -18.25
N PHE A 132 -1.28 -10.34 -17.62
CA PHE A 132 -1.18 -11.71 -18.13
C PHE A 132 -2.23 -12.66 -17.53
N GLY A 133 -3.32 -12.10 -17.02
CA GLY A 133 -4.42 -12.88 -16.45
C GLY A 133 -4.01 -13.66 -15.19
N TYR A 134 -4.60 -14.83 -15.01
CA TYR A 134 -4.38 -15.64 -13.82
C TYR A 134 -2.91 -16.08 -13.63
N ALA A 135 -2.24 -16.48 -14.70
CA ALA A 135 -0.83 -16.89 -14.65
C ALA A 135 0.10 -15.76 -14.18
N GLY A 136 -0.12 -14.53 -14.67
CA GLY A 136 0.65 -13.38 -14.22
C GLY A 136 0.37 -13.00 -12.78
N MET A 137 -0.88 -13.10 -12.32
CA MET A 137 -1.23 -12.86 -10.91
C MET A 137 -0.56 -13.87 -9.98
N THR A 138 -0.52 -15.16 -10.36
CA THR A 138 0.16 -16.18 -9.55
C THR A 138 1.66 -15.95 -9.44
N ALA A 139 2.31 -15.45 -10.49
CA ALA A 139 3.74 -15.13 -10.50
C ALA A 139 4.13 -14.03 -9.50
N VAL A 140 3.19 -13.17 -9.12
CA VAL A 140 3.44 -12.02 -8.22
C VAL A 140 2.80 -12.18 -6.84
N LEU A 141 2.32 -13.37 -6.47
CA LEU A 141 1.72 -13.61 -5.14
C LEU A 141 2.71 -13.37 -3.99
N ILE A 142 3.98 -13.68 -4.18
CA ILE A 142 5.00 -13.44 -3.14
C ILE A 142 5.20 -11.94 -2.89
N PRO A 143 5.53 -11.09 -3.87
CA PRO A 143 5.63 -9.65 -3.61
C PRO A 143 4.31 -9.03 -3.13
N PHE A 144 3.16 -9.51 -3.59
CA PHE A 144 1.86 -9.12 -3.03
C PHE A 144 1.77 -9.40 -1.53
N GLY A 145 2.06 -10.64 -1.11
CA GLY A 145 1.96 -11.05 0.29
C GLY A 145 2.96 -10.33 1.19
N LEU A 146 4.23 -10.26 0.77
CA LEU A 146 5.29 -9.59 1.54
C LEU A 146 5.01 -8.08 1.71
N SER A 147 4.56 -7.42 0.64
CA SER A 147 4.16 -6.01 0.70
C SER A 147 2.95 -5.79 1.62
N SER A 148 1.96 -6.68 1.57
CA SER A 148 0.78 -6.61 2.44
C SER A 148 1.14 -6.80 3.91
N LEU A 149 1.98 -7.79 4.24
CA LEU A 149 2.41 -8.07 5.61
C LEU A 149 3.23 -6.91 6.21
N ALA A 150 4.22 -6.40 5.47
CA ALA A 150 5.02 -5.27 5.91
C ALA A 150 4.16 -3.99 6.09
N THR A 151 3.19 -3.76 5.18
CA THR A 151 2.25 -2.65 5.30
C THR A 151 1.33 -2.82 6.51
N MET A 152 0.84 -4.03 6.78
CA MET A 152 0.01 -4.31 7.95
C MET A 152 0.75 -3.96 9.24
N SER A 153 2.00 -4.40 9.39
CA SER A 153 2.85 -4.03 10.52
C SER A 153 2.98 -2.50 10.65
N ARG A 154 3.25 -1.81 9.53
CA ARG A 154 3.44 -0.36 9.52
C ARG A 154 2.17 0.40 9.88
N GLU A 155 1.01 -0.01 9.35
CA GLU A 155 -0.27 0.67 9.66
C GLU A 155 -0.64 0.51 11.14
N ILE A 156 -0.45 -0.69 11.72
CA ILE A 156 -0.67 -0.89 13.16
C ILE A 156 0.24 0.02 14.00
N MET A 157 1.52 0.15 13.64
CA MET A 157 2.44 1.02 14.36
C MET A 157 2.13 2.51 14.16
N LYS A 158 1.53 2.86 13.03
CA LYS A 158 1.00 4.20 12.78
C LYS A 158 -0.18 4.50 13.70
N ASP A 159 -1.11 3.54 13.85
CA ASP A 159 -2.24 3.71 14.78
C ASP A 159 -1.77 3.83 16.24
N VAL A 160 -0.65 3.18 16.62
CA VAL A 160 -0.02 3.36 17.93
C VAL A 160 0.52 4.78 18.09
N GLU A 161 1.16 5.34 17.07
CA GLU A 161 1.67 6.71 17.09
C GLU A 161 0.54 7.74 17.15
N ASP A 162 -0.55 7.50 16.43
CA ASP A 162 -1.69 8.41 16.29
C ASP A 162 -2.77 8.19 17.37
N MET A 163 -2.57 7.25 18.33
CA MET A 163 -3.59 6.76 19.28
C MET A 163 -4.30 7.87 20.06
N GLU A 164 -3.58 8.89 20.50
CA GLU A 164 -4.17 10.00 21.26
C GLU A 164 -5.14 10.83 20.39
N GLY A 165 -4.70 11.20 19.19
CA GLY A 165 -5.52 11.93 18.22
C GLY A 165 -6.74 11.14 17.75
N ASP A 166 -6.54 9.86 17.45
CA ASP A 166 -7.58 8.94 17.02
C ASP A 166 -8.66 8.72 18.11
N SER A 167 -8.23 8.66 19.37
CA SER A 167 -9.15 8.53 20.51
C SER A 167 -10.06 9.77 20.63
N HIS A 168 -9.51 10.97 20.50
CA HIS A 168 -10.30 12.21 20.50
C HIS A 168 -11.28 12.30 19.32
N ALA A 169 -10.91 11.71 18.18
CA ALA A 169 -11.79 11.63 17.00
C ALA A 169 -12.84 10.49 17.09
N GLY A 170 -12.88 9.73 18.19
CA GLY A 170 -13.83 8.64 18.40
C GLY A 170 -13.53 7.37 17.56
N ALA A 171 -12.31 7.22 17.07
CA ALA A 171 -11.88 6.02 16.34
C ALA A 171 -11.77 4.81 17.29
N ARG A 172 -11.88 3.61 16.72
CA ARG A 172 -11.75 2.33 17.44
C ARG A 172 -10.64 1.48 16.81
N THR A 173 -9.42 2.05 16.73
CA THR A 173 -8.26 1.36 16.24
C THR A 173 -7.74 0.31 17.23
N LEU A 174 -6.88 -0.61 16.76
CA LEU A 174 -6.36 -1.71 17.60
C LEU A 174 -5.71 -1.19 18.89
N PRO A 175 -4.83 -0.17 18.89
CA PRO A 175 -4.22 0.31 20.12
C PRO A 175 -5.22 0.94 21.10
N ILE A 176 -6.29 1.57 20.62
CA ILE A 176 -7.34 2.13 21.47
C ILE A 176 -8.14 1.02 22.17
N VAL A 177 -8.45 -0.07 21.46
CA VAL A 177 -9.28 -1.17 21.98
C VAL A 177 -8.46 -2.17 22.79
N ALA A 178 -7.27 -2.52 22.37
CA ALA A 178 -6.47 -3.62 22.91
C ALA A 178 -5.16 -3.17 23.59
N GLY A 179 -4.86 -1.87 23.51
CA GLY A 179 -3.66 -1.28 24.11
C GLY A 179 -2.42 -1.38 23.22
N GLU A 180 -1.47 -0.47 23.49
CA GLU A 180 -0.21 -0.34 22.74
C GLU A 180 0.61 -1.64 22.72
N LYS A 181 0.69 -2.34 23.88
CA LYS A 181 1.52 -3.55 23.99
C LYS A 181 1.05 -4.67 23.06
N LEU A 182 -0.25 -4.97 23.04
CA LEU A 182 -0.78 -6.02 22.16
C LEU A 182 -0.67 -5.61 20.70
N SER A 183 -0.93 -4.36 20.38
CA SER A 183 -0.77 -3.82 19.03
C SER A 183 0.67 -3.96 18.53
N GLY A 184 1.66 -3.64 19.38
CA GLY A 184 3.06 -3.84 19.08
C GLY A 184 3.43 -5.31 18.82
N VAL A 185 2.90 -6.24 19.63
CA VAL A 185 3.10 -7.68 19.41
C VAL A 185 2.53 -8.13 18.08
N VAL A 186 1.31 -7.71 17.74
CA VAL A 186 0.67 -8.04 16.45
C VAL A 186 1.47 -7.47 15.29
N ALA A 187 1.91 -6.22 15.37
CA ALA A 187 2.75 -5.60 14.35
C ALA A 187 4.08 -6.35 14.17
N ALA A 188 4.74 -6.73 15.28
CA ALA A 188 5.97 -7.50 15.24
C ALA A 188 5.80 -8.88 14.57
N ILE A 189 4.68 -9.56 14.84
CA ILE A 189 4.36 -10.84 14.18
C ILE A 189 4.28 -10.65 12.66
N PHE A 190 3.55 -9.64 12.17
CA PHE A 190 3.45 -9.37 10.73
C PHE A 190 4.83 -9.07 10.10
N ALA A 191 5.66 -8.26 10.77
CA ALA A 191 7.01 -7.97 10.28
C ALA A 191 7.88 -9.23 10.22
N LEU A 192 7.88 -10.05 11.26
CA LEU A 192 8.70 -11.28 11.33
C LEU A 192 8.22 -12.35 10.35
N VAL A 193 6.90 -12.47 10.13
CA VAL A 193 6.34 -13.37 9.11
C VAL A 193 6.77 -12.90 7.71
N ALA A 194 6.79 -11.58 7.45
CA ALA A 194 7.30 -11.05 6.19
C ALA A 194 8.79 -11.41 5.99
N VAL A 195 9.62 -11.24 7.03
CA VAL A 195 11.04 -11.65 7.01
C VAL A 195 11.19 -13.15 6.73
N PHE A 196 10.44 -14.01 7.43
CA PHE A 196 10.50 -15.45 7.21
C PHE A 196 10.12 -15.84 5.78
N LEU A 197 9.05 -15.27 5.25
CA LEU A 197 8.55 -15.58 3.91
C LEU A 197 9.41 -14.98 2.80
N SER A 198 10.23 -13.95 3.06
CA SER A 198 11.08 -13.32 2.05
C SER A 198 12.16 -14.26 1.50
N TYR A 199 12.54 -15.30 2.25
CA TYR A 199 13.54 -16.29 1.83
C TYR A 199 12.98 -17.47 1.02
N GLN A 200 11.64 -17.61 0.91
CA GLN A 200 11.00 -18.76 0.27
C GLN A 200 11.08 -18.77 -1.28
N PRO A 201 11.09 -17.63 -2.00
CA PRO A 201 10.83 -17.64 -3.44
C PRO A 201 11.99 -18.12 -4.32
N GLY A 202 13.20 -18.31 -3.80
CA GLY A 202 14.33 -18.79 -4.62
C GLY A 202 14.77 -17.86 -5.77
N TYR A 203 14.57 -16.54 -5.63
CA TYR A 203 14.85 -15.52 -6.66
C TYR A 203 16.34 -15.28 -6.96
N GLY A 204 17.24 -16.05 -6.34
CA GLY A 204 18.68 -16.03 -6.58
C GLY A 204 19.47 -15.05 -5.71
N THR A 205 20.80 -15.06 -5.88
CA THR A 205 21.73 -14.38 -4.97
C THR A 205 21.57 -12.87 -4.90
N THR A 206 21.34 -12.22 -6.03
CA THR A 206 21.14 -10.75 -6.06
C THR A 206 19.93 -10.32 -5.21
N TYR A 207 18.83 -11.05 -5.35
CA TYR A 207 17.65 -10.84 -4.50
C TYR A 207 17.99 -11.04 -3.02
N LEU A 208 18.68 -12.15 -2.67
CA LEU A 208 19.03 -12.49 -1.29
C LEU A 208 19.89 -11.41 -0.63
N VAL A 209 20.89 -10.87 -1.34
CA VAL A 209 21.74 -9.80 -0.81
C VAL A 209 20.93 -8.55 -0.47
N ILE A 210 20.01 -8.15 -1.36
CA ILE A 210 19.20 -6.94 -1.15
C ILE A 210 18.13 -7.18 -0.09
N VAL A 211 17.49 -8.36 -0.09
CA VAL A 211 16.41 -8.64 0.85
C VAL A 211 16.93 -8.77 2.28
N VAL A 212 18.14 -9.30 2.51
CA VAL A 212 18.78 -9.31 3.84
C VAL A 212 18.89 -7.89 4.42
N LEU A 213 19.23 -6.90 3.58
CA LEU A 213 19.26 -5.51 4.01
C LEU A 213 17.86 -4.98 4.34
N ALA A 214 16.85 -5.32 3.52
CA ALA A 214 15.46 -4.98 3.81
C ALA A 214 14.98 -5.58 5.13
N ASP A 215 15.29 -6.85 5.35
CA ASP A 215 14.91 -7.59 6.56
C ASP A 215 15.63 -7.07 7.81
N ALA A 216 16.86 -6.58 7.69
CA ALA A 216 17.52 -5.89 8.79
C ALA A 216 16.74 -4.66 9.28
N PHE A 217 16.11 -3.90 8.37
CA PHE A 217 15.20 -2.80 8.74
C PHE A 217 13.91 -3.32 9.38
N LEU A 218 13.33 -4.42 8.88
CA LEU A 218 12.10 -5.00 9.45
C LEU A 218 12.39 -5.54 10.87
N VAL A 219 13.47 -6.26 11.08
CA VAL A 219 13.90 -6.71 12.41
C VAL A 219 14.22 -5.52 13.31
N GLY A 220 14.90 -4.50 12.78
CA GLY A 220 15.16 -3.25 13.49
C GLY A 220 13.85 -2.56 13.92
N SER A 221 12.79 -2.64 13.13
CA SER A 221 11.48 -2.12 13.52
C SER A 221 10.90 -2.85 14.73
N VAL A 222 11.05 -4.18 14.80
CA VAL A 222 10.62 -4.99 15.97
C VAL A 222 11.36 -4.57 17.23
N TRP A 223 12.67 -4.31 17.12
CA TRP A 223 13.43 -3.80 18.26
C TRP A 223 12.96 -2.42 18.74
N LYS A 224 12.55 -1.54 17.77
CA LYS A 224 11.94 -0.24 18.08
C LYS A 224 10.58 -0.39 18.78
N ILE A 225 9.76 -1.37 18.37
CA ILE A 225 8.50 -1.72 19.05
C ILE A 225 8.76 -2.08 20.51
N VAL A 226 9.75 -2.94 20.78
CA VAL A 226 10.13 -3.31 22.16
C VAL A 226 10.55 -2.08 22.98
N LYS A 227 11.21 -1.10 22.35
CA LYS A 227 11.61 0.18 22.97
C LYS A 227 10.47 1.21 23.04
N LYS A 228 9.26 0.88 22.61
CA LYS A 228 8.09 1.80 22.53
C LYS A 228 8.34 3.03 21.65
N ASP A 229 9.16 2.88 20.63
CA ASP A 229 9.45 3.92 19.63
C ASP A 229 8.61 3.64 18.38
N ALA A 230 7.33 4.05 18.40
CA ALA A 230 6.39 3.82 17.31
C ALA A 230 6.82 4.53 16.01
N SER A 231 7.22 5.80 16.11
CA SER A 231 7.73 6.59 14.97
C SER A 231 8.99 5.97 14.36
N GLY A 232 9.93 5.53 15.21
CA GLY A 232 11.14 4.87 14.74
C GLY A 232 10.85 3.53 14.07
N SER A 233 9.88 2.76 14.59
CA SER A 233 9.41 1.52 13.98
C SER A 233 8.82 1.75 12.59
N GLN A 234 7.91 2.73 12.44
CA GLN A 234 7.35 3.10 11.15
C GLN A 234 8.41 3.50 10.11
N ARG A 235 9.41 4.31 10.54
CA ARG A 235 10.50 4.74 9.65
C ARG A 235 11.33 3.55 9.18
N ALA A 236 11.65 2.62 10.08
CA ALA A 236 12.38 1.39 9.74
C ALA A 236 11.58 0.53 8.75
N LEU A 237 10.28 0.30 9.00
CA LEU A 237 9.41 -0.42 8.07
C LEU A 237 9.35 0.25 6.69
N LYS A 238 9.20 1.56 6.63
CA LYS A 238 9.23 2.31 5.35
C LYS A 238 10.53 2.09 4.57
N LEU A 239 11.67 2.16 5.26
CA LEU A 239 12.99 1.94 4.64
C LEU A 239 13.13 0.50 4.16
N GLY A 240 12.75 -0.48 5.01
CA GLY A 240 12.76 -1.89 4.64
C GLY A 240 11.91 -2.18 3.40
N MET A 241 10.68 -1.65 3.35
CA MET A 241 9.79 -1.78 2.19
C MET A 241 10.40 -1.14 0.92
N ALA A 242 11.06 0.01 1.04
CA ALA A 242 11.72 0.65 -0.10
C ALA A 242 12.90 -0.19 -0.62
N VAL A 243 13.69 -0.77 0.27
CA VAL A 243 14.80 -1.67 -0.10
C VAL A 243 14.27 -2.98 -0.68
N ALA A 244 13.19 -3.55 -0.12
CA ALA A 244 12.55 -4.74 -0.68
C ALA A 244 12.00 -4.50 -2.10
N LEU A 245 11.50 -3.30 -2.40
CA LEU A 245 11.08 -2.93 -3.75
C LEU A 245 12.26 -2.98 -4.74
N LEU A 246 13.46 -2.58 -4.32
CA LEU A 246 14.69 -2.72 -5.12
C LEU A 246 15.08 -4.19 -5.33
N ALA A 247 14.86 -5.05 -4.34
CA ALA A 247 15.08 -6.49 -4.48
C ALA A 247 14.17 -7.09 -5.57
N PHE A 248 12.88 -6.74 -5.56
CA PHE A 248 11.94 -7.18 -6.60
C PHE A 248 12.27 -6.60 -7.98
N LEU A 249 12.73 -5.34 -8.04
CA LEU A 249 13.20 -4.75 -9.29
C LEU A 249 14.41 -5.53 -9.85
N ALA A 250 15.35 -5.92 -9.00
CA ALA A 250 16.51 -6.71 -9.43
C ALA A 250 16.09 -8.09 -9.99
N VAL A 251 15.07 -8.74 -9.39
CA VAL A 251 14.49 -9.98 -9.94
C VAL A 251 13.86 -9.71 -11.31
N ALA A 252 13.05 -8.67 -11.41
CA ALA A 252 12.34 -8.30 -12.64
C ALA A 252 13.33 -8.04 -13.80
N LEU A 253 14.43 -7.35 -13.54
CA LEU A 253 15.47 -7.05 -14.55
C LEU A 253 16.28 -8.28 -14.92
N ARG A 254 16.56 -9.19 -13.98
CA ARG A 254 17.31 -10.43 -14.30
C ARG A 254 16.59 -11.28 -15.34
N HIS A 255 15.27 -11.40 -15.24
CA HIS A 255 14.47 -12.12 -16.24
C HIS A 255 14.39 -11.40 -17.60
N THR A 256 14.95 -10.18 -17.69
CA THR A 256 14.98 -9.41 -18.94
C THR A 256 16.21 -9.73 -19.79
N PHE A 257 17.30 -10.23 -19.19
CA PHE A 257 18.59 -10.43 -19.86
C PHE A 257 18.99 -11.91 -20.02
N ILE A 258 18.09 -12.84 -19.70
CA ILE A 258 18.22 -14.27 -20.00
C ILE A 258 17.12 -14.69 -20.98
#